data_c3258ff224ea1951867e61fd878a88d6
#
_entry.id   c3258ff224ea1951867e61fd878a88d6
#
_cell.length_a   1.000
_cell.length_b   1.000
_cell.length_c   1.000
_cell.angle_alpha   90.00
_cell.angle_beta   90.00
_cell.angle_gamma   90.00
#
_symmetry.space_group_name_H-M   'P 1'
#
loop_
_entity.id
_entity.type
_entity.pdbx_description
1 polymer ?
#
loop_
_entity_poly.entity_id
_entity_poly.type
_entity_poly.pdbx_seq_one_letter_code
_entity_poly.pdbx_strand_id
1 'polypeptide(L)'
;IATAHAHGVPVLIDGAQSVPHMKVDVQDLDADFFAFSGHKIYGPTGVGVLYGKEEWLDKLPPYQGGGEMIQSVSFEKTTFNELPFKFEAGTPDYIGTTALAKALDYVSALGVENVATHEHELTQYAMQRLKEIDGMRIFGEAGNKSSVISFLVGNIHHLDMGTLLDRLGIAVRTGHHCAQPLMIRMGIEGTVRASFGLYNTKEEIDVLAAGIERVSRMF
;
A
#
# COMPACT_ATOMS: atom_id res chain seq x y z
N ILE A 1 14.69 10.75 6.28
CA ILE A 1 14.65 10.83 7.76
C ILE A 1 15.82 11.67 8.23
N ALA A 2 17.08 11.31 7.98
CA ALA A 2 18.27 12.01 8.47
C ALA A 2 18.23 13.55 8.23
N THR A 3 17.73 13.99 7.07
CA THR A 3 17.58 15.43 6.78
C THR A 3 16.58 16.11 7.72
N ALA A 4 15.47 15.47 8.04
CA ALA A 4 14.46 16.00 8.96
C ALA A 4 15.03 16.04 10.40
N HIS A 5 15.67 14.96 10.82
CA HIS A 5 16.30 14.86 12.16
C HIS A 5 17.41 15.92 12.35
N ALA A 6 18.19 16.22 11.31
CA ALA A 6 19.19 17.31 11.38
C ALA A 6 18.56 18.69 11.65
N HIS A 7 17.24 18.84 11.46
CA HIS A 7 16.47 20.05 11.77
C HIS A 7 15.54 19.87 12.97
N GLY A 8 15.66 18.78 13.74
CA GLY A 8 14.82 18.49 14.90
C GLY A 8 13.36 18.16 14.57
N VAL A 9 13.09 17.69 13.35
CA VAL A 9 11.73 17.36 12.88
C VAL A 9 11.51 15.86 12.94
N PRO A 10 10.51 15.37 13.71
CA PRO A 10 10.15 13.95 13.72
C PRO A 10 9.52 13.51 12.39
N VAL A 11 9.67 12.23 12.05
CA VAL A 11 9.23 11.66 10.77
C VAL A 11 8.28 10.50 10.97
N LEU A 12 7.09 10.61 10.39
CA LEU A 12 6.14 9.52 10.22
C LEU A 12 6.22 8.98 8.79
N ILE A 13 6.41 7.68 8.66
CA ILE A 13 6.39 6.98 7.37
C ILE A 13 5.05 6.27 7.19
N ASP A 14 4.34 6.58 6.11
CA ASP A 14 3.24 5.74 5.64
C ASP A 14 3.84 4.54 4.87
N GLY A 15 3.89 3.41 5.56
CA GLY A 15 4.42 2.15 5.04
C GLY A 15 3.38 1.22 4.43
N ALA A 16 2.16 1.70 4.19
CA ALA A 16 1.05 0.87 3.72
C ALA A 16 1.32 0.17 2.36
N GLN A 17 2.20 0.72 1.55
CA GLN A 17 2.66 0.12 0.28
C GLN A 17 4.09 -0.43 0.35
N SER A 18 4.75 -0.35 1.50
CA SER A 18 6.10 -0.90 1.68
C SER A 18 6.06 -2.31 2.27
N VAL A 19 5.31 -2.47 3.37
CA VAL A 19 5.28 -3.73 4.16
C VAL A 19 4.89 -4.96 3.33
N PRO A 20 3.97 -4.91 2.35
CA PRO A 20 3.64 -6.06 1.54
C PRO A 20 4.74 -6.48 0.55
N HIS A 21 5.66 -5.57 0.18
CA HIS A 21 6.51 -5.71 -0.99
C HIS A 21 8.02 -5.70 -0.67
N MET A 22 8.41 -5.30 0.54
CA MET A 22 9.82 -5.21 0.93
C MET A 22 10.00 -5.40 2.43
N LYS A 23 11.19 -5.84 2.82
CA LYS A 23 11.56 -5.86 4.23
C LYS A 23 11.61 -4.43 4.78
N VAL A 24 10.97 -4.23 5.91
CA VAL A 24 11.00 -2.98 6.67
C VAL A 24 11.62 -3.25 8.03
N ASP A 25 12.63 -2.47 8.37
CA ASP A 25 13.22 -2.41 9.71
C ASP A 25 13.13 -0.97 10.20
N VAL A 26 12.25 -0.73 11.17
CA VAL A 26 11.97 0.61 11.68
C VAL A 26 13.14 1.20 12.49
N GLN A 27 14.01 0.34 13.03
CA GLN A 27 15.21 0.76 13.76
C GLN A 27 16.30 1.20 12.78
N ASP A 28 16.52 0.43 11.71
CA ASP A 28 17.47 0.79 10.63
C ASP A 28 17.03 2.06 9.89
N LEU A 29 15.72 2.22 9.67
CA LEU A 29 15.16 3.45 9.10
C LEU A 29 15.29 4.66 10.05
N ASP A 30 15.41 4.43 11.35
CA ASP A 30 15.33 5.46 12.39
C ASP A 30 14.03 6.30 12.29
N ALA A 31 12.92 5.67 11.91
CA ALA A 31 11.62 6.34 11.83
C ALA A 31 11.08 6.62 13.24
N ASP A 32 10.54 7.82 13.46
CA ASP A 32 9.89 8.17 14.73
C ASP A 32 8.52 7.51 14.84
N PHE A 33 7.81 7.43 13.70
CA PHE A 33 6.55 6.70 13.55
C PHE A 33 6.52 5.95 12.22
N PHE A 34 5.84 4.81 12.21
CA PHE A 34 5.59 4.02 11.00
C PHE A 34 4.20 3.43 11.06
N ALA A 35 3.42 3.59 9.98
CA ALA A 35 2.04 3.10 9.93
C ALA A 35 1.78 2.21 8.71
N PHE A 36 0.96 1.17 8.88
CA PHE A 36 0.48 0.36 7.75
C PHE A 36 -0.89 -0.25 8.03
N SER A 37 -1.56 -0.70 6.97
CA SER A 37 -2.90 -1.31 7.01
C SER A 37 -2.82 -2.81 6.78
N GLY A 38 -3.49 -3.59 7.63
CA GLY A 38 -3.46 -5.06 7.58
C GLY A 38 -3.99 -5.65 6.26
N HIS A 39 -5.05 -5.06 5.69
CA HIS A 39 -5.63 -5.56 4.43
C HIS A 39 -4.70 -5.44 3.21
N LYS A 40 -3.64 -4.67 3.29
CA LYS A 40 -2.65 -4.56 2.20
C LYS A 40 -1.55 -5.60 2.28
N ILE A 41 -1.40 -6.25 3.43
CA ILE A 41 -0.47 -7.37 3.63
C ILE A 41 -1.22 -8.69 3.85
N TYR A 42 -2.25 -8.91 3.04
CA TYR A 42 -3.06 -10.15 3.04
C TYR A 42 -3.84 -10.41 4.34
N GLY A 43 -3.86 -9.47 5.27
CA GLY A 43 -4.63 -9.49 6.49
C GLY A 43 -6.08 -8.99 6.31
N PRO A 44 -6.89 -9.00 7.36
CA PRO A 44 -8.27 -8.54 7.33
C PRO A 44 -8.38 -7.02 7.18
N THR A 45 -9.54 -6.55 6.76
CA THR A 45 -9.93 -5.14 6.84
C THR A 45 -10.17 -4.70 8.29
N GLY A 46 -10.10 -3.39 8.54
CA GLY A 46 -10.39 -2.82 9.86
C GLY A 46 -9.23 -2.83 10.85
N VAL A 47 -8.10 -3.46 10.51
CA VAL A 47 -6.90 -3.53 11.34
C VAL A 47 -5.73 -2.81 10.69
N GLY A 48 -5.01 -2.06 11.49
CA GLY A 48 -3.75 -1.42 11.11
C GLY A 48 -2.78 -1.39 12.29
N VAL A 49 -1.54 -1.04 12.01
CA VAL A 49 -0.48 -0.94 13.00
C VAL A 49 0.15 0.44 12.93
N LEU A 50 0.33 1.05 14.09
CA LEU A 50 1.17 2.22 14.28
C LEU A 50 2.35 1.83 15.19
N TYR A 51 3.55 1.92 14.67
CA TYR A 51 4.79 1.94 15.46
C TYR A 51 5.13 3.37 15.81
N GLY A 52 5.65 3.57 17.02
CA GLY A 52 6.22 4.84 17.44
C GLY A 52 7.38 4.62 18.41
N LYS A 53 8.41 5.48 18.34
CA LYS A 53 9.45 5.50 19.37
C LYS A 53 8.83 5.85 20.73
N GLU A 54 9.22 5.13 21.77
CA GLU A 54 8.67 5.26 23.13
C GLU A 54 8.68 6.71 23.61
N GLU A 55 9.78 7.43 23.40
CA GLU A 55 9.91 8.83 23.80
C GLU A 55 8.84 9.77 23.19
N TRP A 56 8.35 9.48 21.98
CA TRP A 56 7.28 10.21 21.34
C TRP A 56 5.91 9.76 21.82
N LEU A 57 5.72 8.47 21.97
CA LEU A 57 4.45 7.91 22.49
C LEU A 57 4.19 8.38 23.91
N ASP A 58 5.21 8.52 24.75
CA ASP A 58 5.09 9.05 26.10
C ASP A 58 4.67 10.53 26.11
N LYS A 59 5.20 11.34 25.21
CA LYS A 59 4.88 12.77 25.10
C LYS A 59 3.49 13.05 24.52
N LEU A 60 3.01 12.19 23.61
CA LEU A 60 1.73 12.38 22.94
C LEU A 60 0.54 12.13 23.89
N PRO A 61 -0.53 12.93 23.80
CA PRO A 61 -1.77 12.59 24.51
C PRO A 61 -2.43 11.38 23.86
N PRO A 62 -3.30 10.62 24.57
CA PRO A 62 -4.14 9.61 23.96
C PRO A 62 -5.00 10.20 22.84
N TYR A 63 -5.21 9.44 21.78
CA TYR A 63 -6.05 9.87 20.65
C TYR A 63 -7.56 9.69 20.96
N GLN A 64 -7.90 8.60 21.64
CA GLN A 64 -9.28 8.27 22.02
C GLN A 64 -9.35 7.99 23.53
N GLY A 65 -10.53 8.20 24.12
CA GLY A 65 -10.82 7.82 25.51
C GLY A 65 -11.74 6.60 25.55
N GLY A 66 -11.54 5.73 26.54
CA GLY A 66 -12.35 4.53 26.73
C GLY A 66 -11.84 3.66 27.87
N GLY A 67 -12.41 2.48 28.03
CA GLY A 67 -11.89 1.46 28.93
C GLY A 67 -10.48 1.04 28.54
N GLU A 68 -9.78 0.37 29.46
CA GLU A 68 -8.43 -0.18 29.33
C GLU A 68 -7.31 0.87 29.23
N MET A 69 -7.51 2.00 28.53
CA MET A 69 -6.49 3.03 28.31
C MET A 69 -6.36 4.03 29.49
N ILE A 70 -7.27 4.02 30.44
CA ILE A 70 -7.27 4.86 31.64
C ILE A 70 -6.72 4.09 32.84
N GLN A 71 -5.95 4.80 33.69
CA GLN A 71 -5.53 4.31 34.99
C GLN A 71 -6.48 4.76 36.09
N SER A 72 -6.90 6.03 36.07
CA SER A 72 -7.85 6.62 37.01
C SER A 72 -8.62 7.76 36.38
N VAL A 73 -9.88 7.90 36.76
CA VAL A 73 -10.76 9.00 36.33
C VAL A 73 -11.47 9.60 37.52
N SER A 74 -11.40 10.92 37.64
CA SER A 74 -12.23 11.72 38.55
C SER A 74 -12.78 12.93 37.81
N PHE A 75 -13.63 13.72 38.43
CA PHE A 75 -14.10 14.99 37.84
C PHE A 75 -12.98 16.01 37.64
N GLU A 76 -11.93 15.93 38.46
CA GLU A 76 -10.81 16.89 38.46
C GLU A 76 -9.66 16.43 37.57
N LYS A 77 -9.44 15.11 37.43
CA LYS A 77 -8.25 14.60 36.76
C LYS A 77 -8.48 13.20 36.19
N THR A 78 -7.97 12.98 34.98
CA THR A 78 -7.79 11.65 34.38
C THR A 78 -6.29 11.32 34.27
N THR A 79 -5.92 10.10 34.63
CA THR A 79 -4.59 9.54 34.37
C THR A 79 -4.72 8.34 33.43
N PHE A 80 -3.72 8.15 32.62
CA PHE A 80 -3.73 7.16 31.54
C PHE A 80 -2.84 5.97 31.90
N ASN A 81 -3.12 4.84 31.29
CA ASN A 81 -2.34 3.64 31.46
C ASN A 81 -0.98 3.77 30.77
N GLU A 82 -0.08 2.84 31.07
CA GLU A 82 1.23 2.75 30.43
C GLU A 82 1.10 2.31 28.96
N LEU A 83 2.17 2.52 28.19
CA LEU A 83 2.27 2.00 26.81
C LEU A 83 2.26 0.47 26.81
N PRO A 84 1.65 -0.19 25.84
CA PRO A 84 0.92 0.39 24.69
C PRO A 84 -0.53 0.76 24.99
N PHE A 85 -1.08 0.39 26.16
CA PHE A 85 -2.50 0.51 26.53
C PHE A 85 -3.01 1.95 26.50
N LYS A 86 -2.15 2.93 26.70
CA LYS A 86 -2.47 4.36 26.57
C LYS A 86 -3.18 4.73 25.26
N PHE A 87 -2.91 3.98 24.18
CA PHE A 87 -3.49 4.21 22.85
C PHE A 87 -4.53 3.16 22.44
N GLU A 88 -4.87 2.21 23.31
CA GLU A 88 -5.79 1.10 23.07
C GLU A 88 -7.13 1.34 23.79
N ALA A 89 -7.97 2.19 23.23
CA ALA A 89 -9.23 2.60 23.87
C ALA A 89 -10.36 1.59 23.60
N GLY A 90 -10.88 0.98 24.67
CA GLY A 90 -11.98 0.01 24.64
C GLY A 90 -11.56 -1.40 24.22
N THR A 91 -12.52 -2.28 24.03
CA THR A 91 -12.24 -3.66 23.60
C THR A 91 -11.62 -3.67 22.20
N PRO A 92 -10.39 -4.21 22.03
CA PRO A 92 -9.72 -4.21 20.73
C PRO A 92 -10.37 -5.20 19.76
N ASP A 93 -10.12 -5.01 18.47
CA ASP A 93 -10.44 -6.02 17.44
C ASP A 93 -9.49 -7.23 17.54
N TYR A 94 -9.73 -8.09 18.53
CA TYR A 94 -8.91 -9.27 18.78
C TYR A 94 -9.06 -10.33 17.68
N ILE A 95 -10.16 -10.35 16.92
CA ILE A 95 -10.36 -11.25 15.78
C ILE A 95 -9.47 -10.80 14.63
N GLY A 96 -9.55 -9.52 14.25
CA GLY A 96 -8.76 -8.96 13.17
C GLY A 96 -7.26 -8.96 13.47
N THR A 97 -6.85 -8.63 14.69
CA THR A 97 -5.43 -8.65 15.07
C THR A 97 -4.85 -10.06 15.06
N THR A 98 -5.60 -11.07 15.52
CA THR A 98 -5.18 -12.48 15.44
C THR A 98 -5.06 -12.96 14.00
N ALA A 99 -6.00 -12.56 13.13
CA ALA A 99 -5.95 -12.89 11.71
C ALA A 99 -4.79 -12.17 11.00
N LEU A 100 -4.51 -10.91 11.37
CA LEU A 100 -3.34 -10.17 10.85
C LEU A 100 -2.02 -10.86 11.24
N ALA A 101 -1.89 -11.34 12.47
CA ALA A 101 -0.71 -12.10 12.90
C ALA A 101 -0.48 -13.31 11.99
N LYS A 102 -1.54 -14.05 11.63
CA LYS A 102 -1.45 -15.19 10.70
C LYS A 102 -1.04 -14.78 9.28
N ALA A 103 -1.50 -13.64 8.80
CA ALA A 103 -1.07 -13.11 7.50
C ALA A 103 0.42 -12.74 7.51
N LEU A 104 0.90 -12.11 8.59
CA LEU A 104 2.31 -11.79 8.78
C LEU A 104 3.19 -13.05 8.87
N ASP A 105 2.76 -14.07 9.61
CA ASP A 105 3.43 -15.37 9.67
C ASP A 105 3.55 -16.00 8.27
N TYR A 106 2.47 -15.96 7.48
CA TYR A 106 2.43 -16.52 6.13
C TYR A 106 3.44 -15.81 5.20
N VAL A 107 3.41 -14.49 5.14
CA VAL A 107 4.34 -13.71 4.30
C VAL A 107 5.79 -13.90 4.76
N SER A 108 6.02 -13.94 6.08
CA SER A 108 7.35 -14.19 6.64
C SER A 108 7.88 -15.57 6.30
N ALA A 109 7.02 -16.61 6.29
CA ALA A 109 7.39 -17.98 5.92
C ALA A 109 7.74 -18.10 4.43
N LEU A 110 7.14 -17.30 3.54
CA LEU A 110 7.53 -17.23 2.13
C LEU A 110 8.89 -16.52 1.94
N GLY A 111 9.24 -15.66 2.87
CA GLY A 111 10.39 -14.76 2.78
C GLY A 111 10.06 -13.49 2.00
N VAL A 112 10.08 -12.34 2.67
CA VAL A 112 9.72 -11.05 2.05
C VAL A 112 10.63 -10.70 0.87
N GLU A 113 11.91 -11.09 0.94
CA GLU A 113 12.89 -10.91 -0.14
C GLU A 113 12.54 -11.76 -1.38
N ASN A 114 11.99 -12.96 -1.19
CA ASN A 114 11.51 -13.80 -2.29
C ASN A 114 10.29 -13.17 -2.96
N VAL A 115 9.35 -12.64 -2.16
CA VAL A 115 8.19 -11.90 -2.66
C VAL A 115 8.64 -10.70 -3.47
N ALA A 116 9.53 -9.88 -2.93
CA ALA A 116 10.08 -8.71 -3.61
C ALA A 116 10.76 -9.06 -4.96
N THR A 117 11.54 -10.14 -4.99
CA THR A 117 12.22 -10.63 -6.20
C THR A 117 11.20 -11.08 -7.25
N HIS A 118 10.23 -11.90 -6.86
CA HIS A 118 9.18 -12.38 -7.75
C HIS A 118 8.35 -11.23 -8.34
N GLU A 119 7.92 -10.29 -7.52
CA GLU A 119 7.16 -9.12 -7.97
C GLU A 119 7.98 -8.20 -8.88
N HIS A 120 9.28 -8.07 -8.62
CA HIS A 120 10.20 -7.33 -9.50
C HIS A 120 10.29 -7.99 -10.87
N GLU A 121 10.48 -9.31 -10.95
CA GLU A 121 10.53 -10.06 -12.19
C GLU A 121 9.23 -9.93 -12.99
N LEU A 122 8.07 -10.05 -12.33
CA LEU A 122 6.76 -9.83 -12.96
C LEU A 122 6.64 -8.41 -13.51
N THR A 123 7.08 -7.41 -12.74
CA THR A 123 7.03 -6.01 -13.15
C THR A 123 7.89 -5.74 -14.37
N GLN A 124 9.11 -6.27 -14.42
CA GLN A 124 9.99 -6.15 -15.58
C GLN A 124 9.39 -6.82 -16.81
N TYR A 125 8.87 -8.03 -16.65
CA TYR A 125 8.18 -8.75 -17.73
C TYR A 125 6.97 -7.97 -18.26
N ALA A 126 6.12 -7.47 -17.35
CA ALA A 126 4.96 -6.67 -17.72
C ALA A 126 5.34 -5.36 -18.42
N MET A 127 6.38 -4.67 -17.95
CA MET A 127 6.89 -3.45 -18.59
C MET A 127 7.35 -3.72 -20.03
N GLN A 128 8.01 -4.85 -20.27
CA GLN A 128 8.42 -5.26 -21.62
C GLN A 128 7.21 -5.55 -22.50
N ARG A 129 6.29 -6.41 -22.03
CA ARG A 129 5.12 -6.84 -22.79
C ARG A 129 4.17 -5.68 -23.12
N LEU A 130 3.94 -4.77 -22.16
CA LEU A 130 3.05 -3.64 -22.38
C LEU A 130 3.65 -2.59 -23.33
N LYS A 131 4.97 -2.41 -23.36
CA LYS A 131 5.64 -1.48 -24.30
C LYS A 131 5.53 -1.91 -25.76
N GLU A 132 5.22 -3.19 -26.04
CA GLU A 132 5.01 -3.70 -27.40
C GLU A 132 3.64 -3.31 -27.97
N ILE A 133 2.71 -2.82 -27.14
CA ILE A 133 1.35 -2.47 -27.54
C ILE A 133 1.34 -1.07 -28.18
N ASP A 134 0.80 -0.95 -29.38
CA ASP A 134 0.69 0.32 -30.10
C ASP A 134 -0.14 1.33 -29.29
N GLY A 135 0.38 2.58 -29.20
CA GLY A 135 -0.26 3.66 -28.48
C GLY A 135 -0.14 3.55 -26.94
N MET A 136 0.59 2.57 -26.42
CA MET A 136 0.85 2.43 -24.98
C MET A 136 1.65 3.61 -24.45
N ARG A 137 1.14 4.20 -23.38
CA ARG A 137 1.80 5.26 -22.62
C ARG A 137 1.86 4.87 -21.16
N ILE A 138 3.05 4.52 -20.67
CA ILE A 138 3.30 4.13 -19.29
C ILE A 138 3.71 5.35 -18.47
N PHE A 139 3.21 5.42 -17.23
CA PHE A 139 3.54 6.46 -16.26
C PHE A 139 4.42 5.88 -15.16
N GLY A 140 5.56 6.54 -14.89
CA GLY A 140 6.53 6.08 -13.89
C GLY A 140 7.41 4.94 -14.41
N GLU A 141 8.43 5.28 -15.20
CA GLU A 141 9.39 4.35 -15.78
C GLU A 141 10.72 4.31 -15.04
N ALA A 142 10.78 4.71 -13.77
CA ALA A 142 11.98 4.60 -12.96
C ALA A 142 12.41 3.12 -12.86
N GLY A 143 13.72 2.88 -12.92
CA GLY A 143 14.26 1.51 -12.86
C GLY A 143 13.97 0.80 -11.54
N ASN A 144 13.87 1.57 -10.44
CA ASN A 144 13.45 1.06 -9.15
C ASN A 144 12.01 1.49 -8.88
N LYS A 145 11.06 0.57 -9.02
CA LYS A 145 9.62 0.80 -8.83
C LYS A 145 8.97 -0.40 -8.16
N SER A 146 7.85 -0.17 -7.50
CA SER A 146 6.99 -1.23 -6.97
C SER A 146 6.26 -1.99 -8.08
N SER A 147 5.63 -3.10 -7.74
CA SER A 147 4.91 -4.02 -8.64
C SER A 147 3.60 -3.43 -9.19
N VAL A 148 3.65 -2.18 -9.63
CA VAL A 148 2.49 -1.41 -10.12
C VAL A 148 2.85 -0.72 -11.44
N ILE A 149 1.98 -0.86 -12.46
CA ILE A 149 2.11 -0.17 -13.74
C ILE A 149 0.84 0.63 -14.01
N SER A 150 0.99 1.95 -14.14
CA SER A 150 -0.09 2.85 -14.56
C SER A 150 0.09 3.20 -16.02
N PHE A 151 -0.97 3.12 -16.82
CA PHE A 151 -0.89 3.33 -18.28
C PHE A 151 -2.16 3.92 -18.88
N LEU A 152 -2.04 4.41 -20.09
CA LEU A 152 -3.10 4.75 -21.03
C LEU A 152 -2.75 4.18 -22.42
N VAL A 153 -3.75 3.99 -23.28
CA VAL A 153 -3.55 3.49 -24.65
C VAL A 153 -4.27 4.42 -25.61
N GLY A 154 -3.52 5.06 -26.51
CA GLY A 154 -4.07 6.00 -27.48
C GLY A 154 -4.95 7.07 -26.82
N ASN A 155 -6.13 7.27 -27.35
CA ASN A 155 -7.16 8.18 -26.84
C ASN A 155 -8.28 7.46 -26.06
N ILE A 156 -8.10 6.19 -25.71
CA ILE A 156 -9.11 5.40 -25.01
C ILE A 156 -9.21 5.89 -23.58
N HIS A 157 -10.43 6.24 -23.16
CA HIS A 157 -10.65 6.68 -21.80
C HIS A 157 -10.37 5.54 -20.80
N HIS A 158 -9.70 5.83 -19.69
CA HIS A 158 -9.28 4.82 -18.72
C HIS A 158 -10.44 3.98 -18.17
N LEU A 159 -11.63 4.58 -17.98
CA LEU A 159 -12.82 3.86 -17.52
C LEU A 159 -13.33 2.86 -18.58
N ASP A 160 -13.32 3.24 -19.85
CA ASP A 160 -13.75 2.37 -20.94
C ASP A 160 -12.82 1.17 -21.07
N MET A 161 -11.50 1.42 -21.05
CA MET A 161 -10.49 0.36 -21.04
C MET A 161 -10.71 -0.61 -19.86
N GLY A 162 -10.85 -0.08 -18.64
CA GLY A 162 -11.06 -0.93 -17.46
C GLY A 162 -12.38 -1.71 -17.50
N THR A 163 -13.46 -1.08 -17.96
CA THR A 163 -14.78 -1.73 -18.08
C THR A 163 -14.75 -2.89 -19.08
N LEU A 164 -14.04 -2.71 -20.21
CA LEU A 164 -13.95 -3.75 -21.24
C LEU A 164 -13.00 -4.87 -20.82
N LEU A 165 -11.90 -4.56 -20.11
CA LEU A 165 -11.02 -5.55 -19.51
C LEU A 165 -11.76 -6.40 -18.46
N ASP A 166 -12.58 -5.77 -17.62
CA ASP A 166 -13.40 -6.47 -16.62
C ASP A 166 -14.34 -7.51 -17.27
N ARG A 167 -14.96 -7.16 -18.39
CA ARG A 167 -15.77 -8.12 -19.19
C ARG A 167 -14.98 -9.29 -19.75
N LEU A 168 -13.66 -9.16 -19.87
CA LEU A 168 -12.75 -10.23 -20.26
C LEU A 168 -12.21 -11.02 -19.05
N GLY A 169 -12.66 -10.70 -17.84
CA GLY A 169 -12.18 -11.33 -16.59
C GLY A 169 -10.83 -10.79 -16.13
N ILE A 170 -10.41 -9.61 -16.60
CA ILE A 170 -9.12 -9.00 -16.27
C ILE A 170 -9.35 -7.83 -15.30
N ALA A 171 -8.93 -7.99 -14.05
CA ALA A 171 -9.10 -7.00 -13.01
C ALA A 171 -7.99 -5.94 -13.06
N VAL A 172 -8.37 -4.69 -13.30
CA VAL A 172 -7.51 -3.51 -13.21
C VAL A 172 -8.18 -2.43 -12.38
N ARG A 173 -7.40 -1.47 -11.89
CA ARG A 173 -7.97 -0.29 -11.24
C ARG A 173 -7.90 0.90 -12.19
N THR A 174 -8.97 1.72 -12.23
CA THR A 174 -9.03 2.92 -13.06
C THR A 174 -9.28 4.18 -12.21
N GLY A 175 -8.88 5.34 -12.72
CA GLY A 175 -9.12 6.66 -12.10
C GLY A 175 -7.87 7.35 -11.57
N HIS A 176 -8.06 8.17 -10.53
CA HIS A 176 -7.02 9.04 -9.97
C HIS A 176 -6.05 8.32 -9.01
N HIS A 177 -6.36 7.10 -8.57
CA HIS A 177 -5.56 6.31 -7.60
C HIS A 177 -5.26 7.05 -6.28
N CYS A 178 -6.20 7.86 -5.78
CA CYS A 178 -6.04 8.75 -4.62
C CYS A 178 -4.95 9.83 -4.79
N ALA A 179 -4.58 10.15 -6.05
CA ALA A 179 -3.53 11.10 -6.41
C ALA A 179 -4.01 12.11 -7.47
N GLN A 180 -5.20 12.67 -7.31
CA GLN A 180 -5.80 13.60 -8.28
C GLN A 180 -4.91 14.81 -8.60
N PRO A 181 -4.20 15.46 -7.64
CA PRO A 181 -3.28 16.55 -7.97
C PRO A 181 -2.17 16.13 -8.93
N LEU A 182 -1.69 14.88 -8.85
CA LEU A 182 -0.70 14.34 -9.79
C LEU A 182 -1.30 14.18 -11.20
N MET A 183 -2.54 13.69 -11.30
CA MET A 183 -3.23 13.56 -12.60
C MET A 183 -3.39 14.92 -13.28
N ILE A 184 -3.80 15.95 -12.52
CA ILE A 184 -3.91 17.34 -13.00
C ILE A 184 -2.55 17.86 -13.50
N ARG A 185 -1.47 17.64 -12.73
CA ARG A 185 -0.11 18.04 -13.13
C ARG A 185 0.35 17.34 -14.43
N MET A 186 -0.08 16.09 -14.64
CA MET A 186 0.23 15.32 -15.85
C MET A 186 -0.69 15.64 -17.03
N GLY A 187 -1.72 16.46 -16.84
CA GLY A 187 -2.71 16.83 -17.87
C GLY A 187 -3.58 15.65 -18.32
N ILE A 188 -3.90 14.73 -17.41
CA ILE A 188 -4.72 13.54 -17.64
C ILE A 188 -5.84 13.43 -16.62
N GLU A 189 -6.95 12.79 -16.99
CA GLU A 189 -8.09 12.57 -16.10
C GLU A 189 -7.89 11.40 -15.13
N GLY A 190 -7.08 10.43 -15.51
CA GLY A 190 -6.78 9.24 -14.72
C GLY A 190 -5.98 8.24 -15.54
N THR A 191 -5.66 7.10 -14.96
CA THR A 191 -4.97 5.99 -15.64
C THR A 191 -5.67 4.66 -15.37
N VAL A 192 -5.34 3.66 -16.18
CA VAL A 192 -5.52 2.24 -15.86
C VAL A 192 -4.30 1.78 -15.08
N ARG A 193 -4.50 0.99 -14.02
CA ARG A 193 -3.42 0.47 -13.19
C ARG A 193 -3.51 -1.04 -13.04
N ALA A 194 -2.47 -1.74 -13.48
CA ALA A 194 -2.21 -3.12 -13.14
C ALA A 194 -1.30 -3.20 -11.92
N SER A 195 -1.60 -4.10 -11.00
CA SER A 195 -0.79 -4.36 -9.79
C SER A 195 -0.54 -5.85 -9.70
N PHE A 196 0.69 -6.24 -9.40
CA PHE A 196 1.10 -7.64 -9.29
C PHE A 196 1.48 -7.94 -7.84
N GLY A 197 1.04 -9.06 -7.33
CA GLY A 197 1.35 -9.56 -6.01
C GLY A 197 2.01 -10.94 -6.08
N LEU A 198 2.33 -11.48 -4.92
CA LEU A 198 3.04 -12.77 -4.76
C LEU A 198 2.37 -13.97 -5.46
N TYR A 199 1.09 -13.86 -5.80
CA TYR A 199 0.29 -14.94 -6.41
C TYR A 199 0.11 -14.79 -7.93
N ASN A 200 0.57 -13.69 -8.53
CA ASN A 200 0.43 -13.49 -9.97
C ASN A 200 1.52 -14.23 -10.77
N THR A 201 1.24 -14.47 -12.05
CA THR A 201 2.12 -15.22 -12.96
C THR A 201 2.40 -14.42 -14.24
N LYS A 202 3.41 -14.88 -15.03
CA LYS A 202 3.73 -14.29 -16.34
C LYS A 202 2.61 -14.54 -17.35
N GLU A 203 1.93 -15.68 -17.27
CA GLU A 203 0.79 -16.02 -18.13
C GLU A 203 -0.37 -15.06 -17.92
N GLU A 204 -0.63 -14.61 -16.68
CA GLU A 204 -1.65 -13.59 -16.41
C GLU A 204 -1.27 -12.22 -16.99
N ILE A 205 0.02 -11.90 -17.06
CA ILE A 205 0.51 -10.69 -17.73
C ILE A 205 0.30 -10.79 -19.25
N ASP A 206 0.52 -11.96 -19.85
CA ASP A 206 0.23 -12.19 -21.27
C ASP A 206 -1.26 -12.07 -21.57
N VAL A 207 -2.13 -12.57 -20.69
CA VAL A 207 -3.58 -12.39 -20.78
C VAL A 207 -3.97 -10.91 -20.69
N LEU A 208 -3.35 -10.15 -19.77
CA LEU A 208 -3.55 -8.71 -19.66
C LEU A 208 -3.16 -7.99 -20.96
N ALA A 209 -1.97 -8.27 -21.49
CA ALA A 209 -1.48 -7.65 -22.72
C ALA A 209 -2.40 -7.94 -23.91
N ALA A 210 -2.77 -9.21 -24.12
CA ALA A 210 -3.71 -9.61 -25.17
C ALA A 210 -5.11 -8.98 -25.00
N GLY A 211 -5.57 -8.85 -23.75
CA GLY A 211 -6.81 -8.16 -23.41
C GLY A 211 -6.79 -6.69 -23.80
N ILE A 212 -5.71 -5.98 -23.47
CA ILE A 212 -5.51 -4.57 -23.84
C ILE A 212 -5.48 -4.41 -25.36
N GLU A 213 -4.73 -5.23 -26.10
CA GLU A 213 -4.71 -5.21 -27.57
C GLU A 213 -6.10 -5.44 -28.17
N ARG A 214 -6.83 -6.41 -27.62
CA ARG A 214 -8.19 -6.70 -28.07
C ARG A 214 -9.12 -5.52 -27.88
N VAL A 215 -9.07 -4.88 -26.72
CA VAL A 215 -9.87 -3.68 -26.42
C VAL A 215 -9.45 -2.52 -27.32
N SER A 216 -8.15 -2.31 -27.53
CA SER A 216 -7.65 -1.23 -28.38
C SER A 216 -8.14 -1.28 -29.82
N ARG A 217 -8.39 -2.48 -30.35
CA ARG A 217 -8.95 -2.67 -31.71
C ARG A 217 -10.44 -2.33 -31.83
N MET A 218 -11.12 -2.00 -30.72
CA MET A 218 -12.53 -1.63 -30.71
C MET A 218 -12.73 -0.12 -30.89
N PHE A 219 -11.65 0.66 -30.78
CA PHE A 219 -11.60 2.11 -30.89
C PHE A 219 -10.77 2.55 -32.11
#